data_d3d470a95568baf15e7d74d192ec9bb1
#
_entry.id   d3d470a95568baf15e7d74d192ec9bb1
#
_cell.length_a   1.000
_cell.length_b   1.000
_cell.length_c   1.000
_cell.angle_alpha   90.00
_cell.angle_beta   90.00
_cell.angle_gamma   90.00
#
_symmetry.space_group_name_H-M   'P 1'
#
loop_
_entity.id
_entity.type
_entity.pdbx_description
1 polymer ?
#
loop_
_entity_poly.entity_id
_entity_poly.type
_entity_poly.pdbx_seq_one_letter_code
_entity_poly.pdbx_strand_id
1 'polypeptide(L)'
;MEASLDKFHRFDWGVPPASKGDWAFLLHMINSLSVNGRIAAVAPHGVLFRGAAEGRIRRKVIEENLLDAVIGLPENLFYGTSIPACILVFKKNRPNTDVLFIDASKRDEDGNPRYIKAGNQNALGDAHVDAIVQAYQERKEQDKFAHVATLEEIKENEYNLNIPRYVDTFEEEATIDLQQVQSNIARLKTEIAEAEKQMDTYLKELGL
;
A
#
# COMPACT_ATOMS: atom_id res chain seq x y z
N MET A 1 -19.59 -17.94 -11.62
CA MET A 1 -19.80 -18.94 -10.56
C MET A 1 -21.18 -18.66 -9.99
N GLU A 2 -22.03 -19.64 -9.83
CA GLU A 2 -23.37 -19.46 -9.27
C GLU A 2 -23.33 -19.79 -7.77
N ALA A 3 -23.87 -18.89 -6.94
CA ALA A 3 -23.91 -19.06 -5.48
C ALA A 3 -24.69 -20.35 -5.09
N SER A 4 -25.70 -20.72 -5.88
CA SER A 4 -26.50 -21.93 -5.69
C SER A 4 -25.71 -23.24 -5.77
N LEU A 5 -24.52 -23.22 -6.36
CA LEU A 5 -23.62 -24.37 -6.48
C LEU A 5 -22.55 -24.43 -5.38
N ASP A 6 -22.54 -23.45 -4.48
CA ASP A 6 -21.57 -23.40 -3.38
C ASP A 6 -22.03 -24.22 -2.17
N LYS A 7 -21.76 -25.52 -2.20
CA LYS A 7 -22.10 -26.45 -1.13
C LYS A 7 -21.43 -26.18 0.22
N PHE A 8 -20.44 -25.32 0.27
CA PHE A 8 -19.62 -25.04 1.46
C PHE A 8 -19.83 -23.64 2.03
N HIS A 9 -20.85 -22.90 1.55
CA HIS A 9 -21.19 -21.57 2.05
C HIS A 9 -20.03 -20.55 2.00
N ARG A 10 -19.10 -20.72 1.06
CA ARG A 10 -17.92 -19.82 0.91
C ARG A 10 -18.29 -18.44 0.44
N PHE A 11 -19.44 -18.30 -0.23
CA PHE A 11 -19.90 -17.05 -0.86
C PHE A 11 -21.14 -16.46 -0.18
N ASP A 12 -21.39 -16.76 1.09
CA ASP A 12 -22.51 -16.19 1.85
C ASP A 12 -22.39 -14.65 1.96
N TRP A 13 -21.17 -14.15 1.97
CA TRP A 13 -20.89 -12.70 1.92
C TRP A 13 -21.10 -12.08 0.53
N GLY A 14 -21.19 -12.89 -0.51
CA GLY A 14 -21.42 -12.49 -1.90
C GLY A 14 -20.53 -13.23 -2.89
N VAL A 15 -20.97 -13.29 -4.15
CA VAL A 15 -20.21 -13.91 -5.23
C VAL A 15 -19.25 -12.88 -5.85
N PRO A 16 -17.94 -13.15 -5.84
CA PRO A 16 -16.96 -12.29 -6.51
C PRO A 16 -17.16 -12.25 -8.02
N PRO A 17 -16.76 -11.15 -8.70
CA PRO A 17 -16.89 -11.07 -10.16
C PRO A 17 -15.99 -12.12 -10.84
N ALA A 18 -16.45 -12.69 -11.95
CA ALA A 18 -15.73 -13.72 -12.70
C ALA A 18 -14.36 -13.23 -13.22
N SER A 19 -14.23 -11.93 -13.48
CA SER A 19 -13.01 -11.30 -14.00
C SER A 19 -11.95 -10.98 -12.92
N LYS A 20 -12.30 -11.09 -11.63
CA LYS A 20 -11.43 -10.73 -10.49
C LYS A 20 -11.65 -11.72 -9.36
N GLY A 21 -10.78 -12.72 -9.29
CA GLY A 21 -10.92 -13.85 -8.36
C GLY A 21 -10.35 -13.63 -6.96
N ASP A 22 -9.73 -12.49 -6.67
CA ASP A 22 -9.02 -12.26 -5.41
C ASP A 22 -9.91 -12.55 -4.19
N TRP A 23 -11.11 -11.97 -4.16
CA TRP A 23 -12.07 -12.19 -3.08
C TRP A 23 -12.61 -13.64 -3.00
N ALA A 24 -12.56 -14.42 -4.09
CA ALA A 24 -12.98 -15.82 -4.02
C ALA A 24 -12.03 -16.65 -3.13
N PHE A 25 -10.73 -16.38 -3.23
CA PHE A 25 -9.71 -17.01 -2.38
C PHE A 25 -9.79 -16.51 -0.94
N LEU A 26 -9.96 -15.21 -0.73
CA LEU A 26 -10.11 -14.64 0.61
C LEU A 26 -11.34 -15.22 1.33
N LEU A 27 -12.50 -15.27 0.68
CA LEU A 27 -13.72 -15.83 1.23
C LEU A 27 -13.58 -17.33 1.52
N HIS A 28 -12.91 -18.09 0.65
CA HIS A 28 -12.63 -19.50 0.91
C HIS A 28 -11.78 -19.68 2.17
N MET A 29 -10.73 -18.87 2.35
CA MET A 29 -9.89 -18.91 3.55
C MET A 29 -10.68 -18.51 4.80
N ILE A 30 -11.47 -17.43 4.75
CA ILE A 30 -12.30 -16.96 5.87
C ILE A 30 -13.32 -18.03 6.28
N ASN A 31 -13.99 -18.66 5.32
CA ASN A 31 -14.95 -19.73 5.59
C ASN A 31 -14.27 -20.93 6.26
N SER A 32 -13.04 -21.25 5.85
CA SER A 32 -12.27 -22.40 6.38
C SER A 32 -11.69 -22.15 7.78
N LEU A 33 -11.78 -20.92 8.32
CA LEU A 33 -11.28 -20.63 9.67
C LEU A 33 -12.06 -21.32 10.75
N SER A 34 -11.37 -21.87 11.73
CA SER A 34 -11.94 -22.27 13.02
C SER A 34 -12.48 -21.04 13.79
N VAL A 35 -13.22 -21.29 14.88
CA VAL A 35 -13.87 -20.23 15.68
C VAL A 35 -12.91 -19.15 16.16
N ASN A 36 -11.67 -19.50 16.50
CA ASN A 36 -10.60 -18.56 16.94
C ASN A 36 -9.48 -18.45 15.89
N GLY A 37 -9.78 -18.79 14.65
CA GLY A 37 -8.81 -18.80 13.56
C GLY A 37 -8.39 -17.40 13.14
N ARG A 38 -7.20 -17.33 12.56
CA ARG A 38 -6.65 -16.10 11.94
C ARG A 38 -6.00 -16.41 10.61
N ILE A 39 -5.99 -15.44 9.71
CA ILE A 39 -5.33 -15.47 8.40
C ILE A 39 -4.51 -14.22 8.24
N ALA A 40 -3.36 -14.34 7.59
CA ALA A 40 -2.65 -13.24 6.96
C ALA A 40 -2.52 -13.58 5.47
N ALA A 41 -3.19 -12.84 4.62
CA ALA A 41 -3.24 -13.10 3.19
C ALA A 41 -2.62 -11.94 2.41
N VAL A 42 -1.67 -12.23 1.54
CA VAL A 42 -1.14 -11.25 0.57
C VAL A 42 -2.15 -11.07 -0.56
N ALA A 43 -2.45 -9.82 -0.88
CA ALA A 43 -3.40 -9.46 -1.93
C ALA A 43 -2.96 -8.20 -2.68
N PRO A 44 -3.42 -7.99 -3.93
CA PRO A 44 -3.21 -6.74 -4.63
C PRO A 44 -4.06 -5.62 -4.00
N HIS A 45 -3.56 -4.39 -4.00
CA HIS A 45 -4.27 -3.23 -3.42
C HIS A 45 -5.71 -3.06 -3.93
N GLY A 46 -6.00 -3.54 -5.14
CA GLY A 46 -7.35 -3.46 -5.71
C GLY A 46 -8.46 -4.04 -4.83
N VAL A 47 -8.17 -5.05 -4.00
CA VAL A 47 -9.16 -5.64 -3.08
C VAL A 47 -9.65 -4.64 -2.03
N LEU A 48 -8.85 -3.61 -1.75
CA LEU A 48 -9.14 -2.59 -0.74
C LEU A 48 -10.21 -1.59 -1.19
N PHE A 49 -10.31 -1.30 -2.50
CA PHE A 49 -11.13 -0.18 -2.98
C PHE A 49 -12.04 -0.49 -4.18
N ARG A 50 -11.85 -1.62 -4.89
CA ARG A 50 -12.76 -1.92 -6.01
C ARG A 50 -14.20 -1.97 -5.53
N GLY A 51 -15.09 -1.39 -6.33
CA GLY A 51 -16.52 -1.26 -6.04
C GLY A 51 -17.35 -2.47 -6.44
N ALA A 52 -18.64 -2.26 -6.72
CA ALA A 52 -19.61 -3.25 -7.17
C ALA A 52 -19.67 -4.51 -6.27
N ALA A 53 -19.48 -5.71 -6.81
CA ALA A 53 -19.58 -6.96 -6.05
C ALA A 53 -18.50 -7.04 -4.96
N GLU A 54 -17.24 -6.66 -5.25
CA GLU A 54 -16.15 -6.68 -4.27
C GLU A 54 -16.40 -5.69 -3.12
N GLY A 55 -16.95 -4.50 -3.42
CA GLY A 55 -17.33 -3.54 -2.39
C GLY A 55 -18.41 -4.06 -1.44
N ARG A 56 -19.42 -4.77 -1.97
CA ARG A 56 -20.47 -5.40 -1.13
C ARG A 56 -19.91 -6.52 -0.25
N ILE A 57 -19.03 -7.34 -0.78
CA ILE A 57 -18.36 -8.40 -0.02
C ILE A 57 -17.52 -7.80 1.09
N ARG A 58 -16.67 -6.84 0.76
CA ARG A 58 -15.80 -6.14 1.71
C ARG A 58 -16.59 -5.52 2.86
N ARG A 59 -17.68 -4.82 2.54
CA ARG A 59 -18.59 -4.25 3.54
C ARG A 59 -19.10 -5.31 4.51
N LYS A 60 -19.66 -6.43 4.02
CA LYS A 60 -20.17 -7.49 4.88
C LYS A 60 -19.09 -8.10 5.77
N VAL A 61 -17.91 -8.37 5.23
CA VAL A 61 -16.78 -8.92 5.98
C VAL A 61 -16.35 -7.99 7.12
N ILE A 62 -16.39 -6.68 6.90
CA ILE A 62 -16.08 -5.67 7.92
C ILE A 62 -17.21 -5.60 8.95
N GLU A 63 -18.47 -5.53 8.52
CA GLU A 63 -19.65 -5.47 9.41
C GLU A 63 -19.76 -6.71 10.32
N GLU A 64 -19.29 -7.88 9.84
CA GLU A 64 -19.21 -9.10 10.65
C GLU A 64 -17.94 -9.17 11.51
N ASN A 65 -17.20 -8.08 11.61
CA ASN A 65 -16.00 -7.96 12.46
C ASN A 65 -14.92 -9.01 12.18
N LEU A 66 -14.69 -9.33 10.90
CA LEU A 66 -13.71 -10.34 10.49
C LEU A 66 -12.35 -9.73 10.10
N LEU A 67 -12.32 -8.48 9.62
CA LEU A 67 -11.09 -7.80 9.22
C LEU A 67 -10.41 -7.19 10.46
N ASP A 68 -9.16 -7.58 10.70
CA ASP A 68 -8.36 -7.15 11.86
C ASP A 68 -7.34 -6.08 11.51
N ALA A 69 -6.64 -6.25 10.38
CA ALA A 69 -5.66 -5.26 9.92
C ALA A 69 -5.49 -5.25 8.41
N VAL A 70 -5.03 -4.10 7.90
CA VAL A 70 -4.58 -3.87 6.52
C VAL A 70 -3.16 -3.34 6.58
N ILE A 71 -2.21 -4.04 5.97
CA ILE A 71 -0.79 -3.67 5.99
C ILE A 71 -0.33 -3.45 4.56
N GLY A 72 0.03 -2.22 4.22
CA GLY A 72 0.62 -1.86 2.94
C GLY A 72 2.09 -2.24 2.90
N LEU A 73 2.51 -2.88 1.82
CA LEU A 73 3.89 -3.31 1.62
C LEU A 73 4.58 -2.43 0.58
N PRO A 74 5.92 -2.32 0.61
CA PRO A 74 6.68 -1.65 -0.42
C PRO A 74 6.43 -2.23 -1.82
N GLU A 75 6.61 -1.41 -2.83
CA GLU A 75 6.59 -1.85 -4.22
C GLU A 75 7.74 -2.82 -4.54
N ASN A 76 7.62 -3.51 -5.66
CA ASN A 76 8.69 -4.34 -6.23
C ASN A 76 9.23 -5.43 -5.29
N LEU A 77 8.36 -5.99 -4.41
CA LEU A 77 8.71 -7.13 -3.54
C LEU A 77 8.57 -8.49 -4.26
N PHE A 78 7.72 -8.58 -5.28
CA PHE A 78 7.39 -9.85 -5.94
C PHE A 78 7.95 -9.91 -7.35
N TYR A 79 8.39 -11.10 -7.79
CA TYR A 79 8.88 -11.31 -9.14
C TYR A 79 7.79 -11.05 -10.19
N GLY A 80 8.18 -10.40 -11.28
CA GLY A 80 7.28 -10.13 -12.41
C GLY A 80 6.30 -8.97 -12.23
N THR A 81 6.35 -8.24 -11.11
CA THR A 81 5.51 -7.05 -10.89
C THR A 81 6.20 -6.02 -10.01
N SER A 82 6.10 -4.75 -10.38
CA SER A 82 6.49 -3.62 -9.53
C SER A 82 5.34 -3.11 -8.66
N ILE A 83 4.13 -3.63 -8.85
CA ILE A 83 2.94 -3.15 -8.14
C ILE A 83 3.05 -3.51 -6.66
N PRO A 84 2.81 -2.57 -5.73
CA PRO A 84 2.80 -2.86 -4.31
C PRO A 84 1.65 -3.81 -3.96
N ALA A 85 1.87 -4.65 -2.96
CA ALA A 85 0.86 -5.53 -2.39
C ALA A 85 0.46 -5.08 -0.98
N CYS A 86 -0.61 -5.67 -0.45
CA CYS A 86 -0.98 -5.52 0.95
C CYS A 86 -1.16 -6.89 1.61
N ILE A 87 -1.08 -6.91 2.93
CA ILE A 87 -1.50 -8.04 3.74
C ILE A 87 -2.83 -7.69 4.38
N LEU A 88 -3.82 -8.57 4.19
CA LEU A 88 -5.08 -8.53 4.92
C LEU A 88 -5.04 -9.54 6.06
N VAL A 89 -5.26 -9.08 7.28
CA VAL A 89 -5.36 -9.94 8.46
C VAL A 89 -6.82 -10.11 8.83
N PHE A 90 -7.28 -11.36 8.83
CA PHE A 90 -8.63 -11.71 9.28
C PHE A 90 -8.56 -12.53 10.55
N LYS A 91 -9.50 -12.27 11.46
CA LYS A 91 -9.69 -13.03 12.70
C LYS A 91 -11.17 -13.24 12.97
N LYS A 92 -11.53 -14.43 13.42
CA LYS A 92 -12.84 -14.68 14.02
C LYS A 92 -12.82 -14.37 15.53
N ASN A 93 -13.99 -14.11 16.07
CA ASN A 93 -14.21 -13.88 17.52
C ASN A 93 -13.35 -12.75 18.11
N ARG A 94 -13.31 -11.61 17.41
CA ARG A 94 -12.58 -10.40 17.86
C ARG A 94 -13.38 -9.67 18.95
N PRO A 95 -12.71 -9.20 20.02
CA PRO A 95 -13.39 -8.43 21.09
C PRO A 95 -13.69 -6.97 20.71
N ASN A 96 -12.93 -6.40 19.76
CA ASN A 96 -13.00 -5.03 19.28
C ASN A 96 -13.43 -4.97 17.82
N THR A 97 -13.93 -3.83 17.37
CA THR A 97 -14.44 -3.62 15.98
C THR A 97 -13.56 -2.70 15.15
N ASP A 98 -12.50 -2.15 15.75
CA ASP A 98 -11.51 -1.34 15.03
C ASP A 98 -10.71 -2.16 14.01
N VAL A 99 -10.15 -1.49 13.02
CA VAL A 99 -9.22 -2.07 12.04
C VAL A 99 -7.91 -1.31 12.09
N LEU A 100 -6.81 -2.02 12.24
CA LEU A 100 -5.48 -1.42 12.21
C LEU A 100 -4.99 -1.27 10.76
N PHE A 101 -4.59 -0.06 10.39
CA PHE A 101 -3.90 0.23 9.14
C PHE A 101 -2.42 0.46 9.42
N ILE A 102 -1.54 -0.17 8.63
CA ILE A 102 -0.10 0.04 8.66
C ILE A 102 0.37 0.34 7.25
N ASP A 103 1.06 1.45 7.04
CA ASP A 103 1.69 1.77 5.75
C ASP A 103 3.21 1.55 5.83
N ALA A 104 3.65 0.33 5.52
CA ALA A 104 5.06 0.00 5.40
C ALA A 104 5.64 0.29 4.00
N SER A 105 4.86 0.88 3.10
CA SER A 105 5.30 1.23 1.74
C SER A 105 6.10 2.53 1.68
N LYS A 106 5.98 3.38 2.70
CA LYS A 106 6.60 4.70 2.77
C LYS A 106 7.93 4.67 3.52
N ARG A 107 8.61 5.82 3.51
CA ARG A 107 9.85 6.01 4.27
C ARG A 107 9.56 6.08 5.77
N ASP A 108 10.58 5.80 6.57
CA ASP A 108 10.53 6.05 8.01
C ASP A 108 10.70 7.56 8.34
N GLU A 109 10.67 7.90 9.62
CA GLU A 109 10.82 9.28 10.11
C GLU A 109 12.19 9.89 9.75
N ASP A 110 13.21 9.07 9.58
CA ASP A 110 14.57 9.47 9.16
C ASP A 110 14.71 9.55 7.63
N GLY A 111 13.65 9.28 6.89
CA GLY A 111 13.63 9.29 5.42
C GLY A 111 14.21 8.04 4.77
N ASN A 112 14.48 6.97 5.53
CA ASN A 112 14.98 5.71 4.99
C ASN A 112 13.86 4.88 4.39
N PRO A 113 14.09 4.16 3.29
CA PRO A 113 13.10 3.24 2.75
C PRO A 113 12.89 2.06 3.69
N ARG A 114 11.64 1.65 3.90
CA ARG A 114 11.28 0.47 4.71
C ARG A 114 11.49 -0.84 3.94
N TYR A 115 12.57 -0.91 3.17
CA TYR A 115 13.01 -2.10 2.43
C TYR A 115 14.51 -2.02 2.15
N ILE A 116 15.10 -3.15 1.81
CA ILE A 116 16.47 -3.26 1.29
C ILE A 116 16.44 -3.59 -0.20
N LYS A 117 17.44 -3.15 -0.96
CA LYS A 117 17.61 -3.53 -2.36
C LYS A 117 18.23 -4.93 -2.46
N ALA A 118 17.55 -5.83 -3.16
CA ALA A 118 18.01 -7.19 -3.46
C ALA A 118 18.07 -7.37 -4.99
N GLY A 119 19.15 -6.92 -5.60
CA GLY A 119 19.28 -6.86 -7.06
C GLY A 119 18.25 -5.91 -7.69
N ASN A 120 17.44 -6.45 -8.60
CA ASN A 120 16.40 -5.67 -9.28
C ASN A 120 15.08 -5.56 -8.48
N GLN A 121 15.03 -6.13 -7.27
CA GLN A 121 13.83 -6.12 -6.43
C GLN A 121 14.10 -5.47 -5.08
N ASN A 122 13.02 -5.24 -4.36
CA ASN A 122 13.05 -4.86 -2.96
C ASN A 122 12.85 -6.12 -2.10
N ALA A 123 13.36 -6.11 -0.88
CA ALA A 123 13.13 -7.14 0.12
C ALA A 123 12.87 -6.49 1.49
N LEU A 124 12.07 -7.14 2.31
CA LEU A 124 11.92 -6.76 3.70
C LEU A 124 13.07 -7.39 4.50
N GLY A 125 13.88 -6.56 5.16
CA GLY A 125 14.84 -7.03 6.16
C GLY A 125 14.16 -7.26 7.51
N ASP A 126 14.84 -7.96 8.41
CA ASP A 126 14.29 -8.32 9.74
C ASP A 126 13.77 -7.09 10.51
N ALA A 127 14.50 -5.98 10.51
CA ALA A 127 14.07 -4.76 11.18
C ALA A 127 12.75 -4.20 10.62
N HIS A 128 12.50 -4.32 9.31
CA HIS A 128 11.25 -3.88 8.70
C HIS A 128 10.08 -4.78 9.09
N VAL A 129 10.33 -6.09 9.14
CA VAL A 129 9.34 -7.08 9.60
C VAL A 129 9.02 -6.87 11.08
N ASP A 130 10.05 -6.68 11.91
CA ASP A 130 9.88 -6.43 13.34
C ASP A 130 9.08 -5.16 13.61
N ALA A 131 9.33 -4.07 12.88
CA ALA A 131 8.56 -2.83 13.00
C ALA A 131 7.06 -3.03 12.67
N ILE A 132 6.76 -3.78 11.59
CA ILE A 132 5.38 -4.12 11.23
C ILE A 132 4.73 -4.99 12.32
N VAL A 133 5.44 -6.00 12.80
CA VAL A 133 4.93 -6.92 13.84
C VAL A 133 4.71 -6.19 15.13
N GLN A 134 5.63 -5.32 15.54
CA GLN A 134 5.50 -4.48 16.73
C GLN A 134 4.28 -3.56 16.64
N ALA A 135 4.12 -2.81 15.55
CA ALA A 135 2.96 -1.95 15.35
C ALA A 135 1.64 -2.75 15.38
N TYR A 136 1.65 -3.96 14.78
CA TYR A 136 0.49 -4.85 14.81
C TYR A 136 0.15 -5.35 16.23
N GLN A 137 1.15 -5.64 17.06
CA GLN A 137 0.96 -6.09 18.44
C GLN A 137 0.51 -4.97 19.37
N GLU A 138 1.13 -3.80 19.22
CA GLU A 138 0.84 -2.63 20.07
C GLU A 138 -0.50 -1.99 19.76
N ARG A 139 -0.95 -2.02 18.50
CA ARG A 139 -2.21 -1.39 18.02
C ARG A 139 -2.34 0.06 18.50
N LYS A 140 -1.31 0.86 18.27
CA LYS A 140 -1.28 2.30 18.63
C LYS A 140 -1.10 3.15 17.38
N GLU A 141 -1.56 4.40 17.50
CA GLU A 141 -1.25 5.43 16.53
C GLU A 141 0.26 5.63 16.44
N GLN A 142 0.77 5.68 15.21
CA GLN A 142 2.15 6.05 14.90
C GLN A 142 2.13 6.95 13.68
N ASP A 143 2.69 8.14 13.82
CA ASP A 143 2.70 9.14 12.75
C ASP A 143 3.22 8.54 11.45
N LYS A 144 2.51 8.80 10.35
CA LYS A 144 2.85 8.34 8.99
C LYS A 144 3.08 6.81 8.84
N PHE A 145 2.72 6.01 9.84
CA PHE A 145 2.97 4.57 9.81
C PHE A 145 1.79 3.70 10.20
N ALA A 146 1.09 3.99 11.31
CA ALA A 146 -0.01 3.15 11.77
C ALA A 146 -1.17 3.98 12.33
N HIS A 147 -2.40 3.57 11.97
CA HIS A 147 -3.65 4.18 12.41
C HIS A 147 -4.66 3.12 12.81
N VAL A 148 -5.37 3.35 13.91
CA VAL A 148 -6.41 2.45 14.40
C VAL A 148 -7.79 3.04 14.06
N ALA A 149 -8.32 2.65 12.91
CA ALA A 149 -9.59 3.16 12.40
C ALA A 149 -10.79 2.54 13.13
N THR A 150 -11.71 3.38 13.56
CA THR A 150 -12.99 2.93 14.10
C THR A 150 -13.91 2.42 13.00
N LEU A 151 -14.93 1.63 13.37
CA LEU A 151 -15.92 1.17 12.40
C LEU A 151 -16.71 2.35 11.80
N GLU A 152 -16.93 3.41 12.58
CA GLU A 152 -17.60 4.64 12.14
C GLU A 152 -16.78 5.33 11.06
N GLU A 153 -15.48 5.51 11.26
CA GLU A 153 -14.56 6.07 10.27
C GLU A 153 -14.53 5.25 8.97
N ILE A 154 -14.53 3.92 9.08
CA ILE A 154 -14.57 3.04 7.90
C ILE A 154 -15.89 3.19 7.15
N LYS A 155 -17.01 3.38 7.84
CA LYS A 155 -18.32 3.65 7.24
C LYS A 155 -18.34 5.00 6.52
N GLU A 156 -17.81 6.06 7.14
CA GLU A 156 -17.67 7.38 6.53
C GLU A 156 -16.82 7.35 5.26
N ASN A 157 -15.81 6.49 5.23
CA ASN A 157 -15.00 6.18 4.05
C ASN A 157 -15.68 5.19 3.06
N GLU A 158 -16.98 4.91 3.20
CA GLU A 158 -17.75 4.02 2.34
C GLU A 158 -17.16 2.59 2.25
N TYR A 159 -16.57 2.09 3.33
CA TYR A 159 -15.85 0.82 3.41
C TYR A 159 -14.70 0.71 2.39
N ASN A 160 -14.17 1.83 1.95
CA ASN A 160 -12.97 1.89 1.14
C ASN A 160 -11.76 1.80 2.07
N LEU A 161 -10.95 0.77 1.91
CA LEU A 161 -9.79 0.47 2.76
C LEU A 161 -8.47 0.98 2.16
N ASN A 162 -8.52 1.93 1.21
CA ASN A 162 -7.29 2.49 0.64
C ASN A 162 -6.46 3.16 1.73
N ILE A 163 -5.26 2.64 1.96
CA ILE A 163 -4.42 2.97 3.13
C ILE A 163 -4.19 4.47 3.31
N PRO A 164 -3.90 5.28 2.25
CA PRO A 164 -3.72 6.71 2.40
C PRO A 164 -4.95 7.50 2.91
N ARG A 165 -6.11 6.86 3.06
CA ARG A 165 -7.30 7.48 3.69
C ARG A 165 -7.25 7.42 5.21
N TYR A 166 -6.39 6.56 5.76
CA TYR A 166 -6.28 6.27 7.19
C TYR A 166 -4.91 6.64 7.74
N VAL A 167 -3.85 6.37 6.99
CA VAL A 167 -2.49 6.75 7.35
C VAL A 167 -2.11 7.95 6.49
N ASP A 168 -2.05 9.13 7.10
CA ASP A 168 -1.63 10.35 6.40
C ASP A 168 -0.10 10.33 6.24
N THR A 169 0.34 10.10 5.02
CA THR A 169 1.75 10.10 4.65
C THR A 169 2.13 11.36 3.87
N PHE A 170 1.31 12.41 3.95
CA PHE A 170 1.59 13.67 3.27
C PHE A 170 2.84 14.32 3.87
N GLU A 171 3.84 14.51 3.04
CA GLU A 171 4.99 15.36 3.35
C GLU A 171 4.71 16.74 2.74
N GLU A 172 4.70 17.78 3.56
CA GLU A 172 4.73 19.15 3.01
C GLU A 172 5.97 19.27 2.13
N GLU A 173 5.76 19.46 0.83
CA GLU A 173 6.88 19.78 -0.06
C GLU A 173 7.56 21.04 0.44
N ALA A 174 8.89 20.97 0.61
CA ALA A 174 9.67 22.14 0.97
C ALA A 174 9.33 23.28 0.00
N THR A 175 9.01 24.45 0.53
CA THR A 175 8.67 25.62 -0.28
C THR A 175 9.79 25.89 -1.29
N ILE A 176 9.44 25.81 -2.57
CA ILE A 176 10.40 26.05 -3.65
C ILE A 176 10.80 27.53 -3.60
N ASP A 177 12.06 27.81 -3.28
CA ASP A 177 12.62 29.15 -3.40
C ASP A 177 12.77 29.51 -4.89
N LEU A 178 11.78 30.24 -5.40
CA LEU A 178 11.76 30.68 -6.80
C LEU A 178 12.96 31.54 -7.18
N GLN A 179 13.52 32.30 -6.24
CA GLN A 179 14.70 33.15 -6.50
C GLN A 179 15.93 32.26 -6.68
N GLN A 180 16.11 31.25 -5.84
CA GLN A 180 17.20 30.30 -5.95
C GLN A 180 17.10 29.48 -7.24
N VAL A 181 15.89 29.05 -7.61
CA VAL A 181 15.64 28.32 -8.88
C VAL A 181 15.98 29.21 -10.08
N GLN A 182 15.55 30.48 -10.09
CA GLN A 182 15.90 31.44 -11.17
C GLN A 182 17.42 31.68 -11.26
N SER A 183 18.09 31.81 -10.14
CA SER A 183 19.55 31.96 -10.11
C SER A 183 20.26 30.72 -10.66
N ASN A 184 19.80 29.53 -10.29
CA ASN A 184 20.36 28.29 -10.80
C ASN A 184 20.12 28.16 -12.32
N ILE A 185 18.93 28.51 -12.83
CA ILE A 185 18.65 28.53 -14.26
C ILE A 185 19.57 29.50 -15.00
N ALA A 186 19.79 30.69 -14.48
CA ALA A 186 20.68 31.67 -15.10
C ALA A 186 22.13 31.15 -15.15
N ARG A 187 22.62 30.59 -14.05
CA ARG A 187 23.97 29.98 -13.98
C ARG A 187 24.11 28.84 -14.99
N LEU A 188 23.18 27.90 -15.02
CA LEU A 188 23.23 26.77 -15.95
C LEU A 188 23.19 27.20 -17.41
N LYS A 189 22.41 28.22 -17.77
CA LYS A 189 22.41 28.80 -19.12
C LYS A 189 23.77 29.35 -19.53
N THR A 190 24.47 30.00 -18.60
CA THR A 190 25.84 30.53 -18.84
C THR A 190 26.82 29.36 -19.06
N GLU A 191 26.79 28.36 -18.19
CA GLU A 191 27.64 27.17 -18.31
C GLU A 191 27.40 26.41 -19.64
N ILE A 192 26.15 26.29 -20.07
CA ILE A 192 25.79 25.69 -21.38
C ILE A 192 26.42 26.51 -22.53
N ALA A 193 26.24 27.82 -22.52
CA ALA A 193 26.79 28.71 -23.58
C ALA A 193 28.32 28.65 -23.64
N GLU A 194 28.98 28.55 -22.49
CA GLU A 194 30.44 28.38 -22.44
C GLU A 194 30.90 27.02 -22.99
N ALA A 195 30.18 25.93 -22.63
CA ALA A 195 30.44 24.59 -23.13
C ALA A 195 30.22 24.49 -24.66
N GLU A 196 29.14 25.08 -25.18
CA GLU A 196 28.87 25.16 -26.61
C GLU A 196 29.98 25.90 -27.35
N LYS A 197 30.43 27.03 -26.81
CA LYS A 197 31.53 27.79 -27.40
C LYS A 197 32.86 27.01 -27.41
N GLN A 198 33.14 26.25 -26.35
CA GLN A 198 34.31 25.36 -26.31
C GLN A 198 34.20 24.24 -27.35
N MET A 199 33.03 23.63 -27.45
CA MET A 199 32.76 22.61 -28.43
C MET A 199 32.97 23.11 -29.86
N ASP A 200 32.40 24.27 -30.19
CA ASP A 200 32.60 24.94 -31.49
C ASP A 200 34.08 25.23 -31.79
N THR A 201 34.85 25.56 -30.78
CA THR A 201 36.30 25.79 -30.93
C THR A 201 37.01 24.48 -31.29
N TYR A 202 36.72 23.41 -30.55
CA TYR A 202 37.32 22.08 -30.83
C TYR A 202 36.89 21.53 -32.20
N LEU A 203 35.63 21.69 -32.62
CA LEU A 203 35.16 21.29 -33.92
C LEU A 203 35.92 22.01 -35.06
N LYS A 204 36.14 23.31 -34.92
CA LYS A 204 36.95 24.11 -35.87
C LYS A 204 38.42 23.65 -35.94
N GLU A 205 39.01 23.29 -34.79
CA GLU A 205 40.38 22.75 -34.74
C GLU A 205 40.50 21.39 -35.43
N LEU A 206 39.42 20.61 -35.41
CA LEU A 206 39.32 19.30 -36.08
C LEU A 206 38.94 19.40 -37.56
N GLY A 207 38.64 20.61 -38.05
CA GLY A 207 38.24 20.83 -39.45
C GLY A 207 36.81 20.40 -39.77
N LEU A 208 35.93 20.38 -38.78
CA LEU A 208 34.52 20.07 -38.85
C LEU A 208 33.66 21.35 -38.78
#